data_3a917bfe5cffcc1ad10a785587721bce
#
_entry.id   3a917bfe5cffcc1ad10a785587721bce
#
_cell.length_a   1.000
_cell.length_b   1.000
_cell.length_c   1.000
_cell.angle_alpha   90.00
_cell.angle_beta   90.00
_cell.angle_gamma   90.00
#
_symmetry.space_group_name_H-M   'P 1'
#
loop_
_entity.id
_entity.type
_entity.pdbx_description
1 polymer ?
#
loop_
_entity_poly.entity_id
_entity_poly.type
_entity_poly.pdbx_seq_one_letter_code
_entity_poly.pdbx_strand_id
1 'polypeptide(L)'
;AATGWAEEDGTWVYYNRDGERATDQWKKSGNNWYWLDSNGEMAIDQIIEDSDNYYYVDINGVMAANQWVAIDNEDAGQDDEPDHYWYYFQSNGKALKNGDNSKVALKTVNGKKYAFDEEGKMLFGWVAEDNAERIDNTDGDGFKEGDYYFGGEDDGAMTVGWLEMDITYDEATNDYTKSPVFNDDEDQTRWFYFKANGKKIKAEGGDELKEKTINGKKYSFDEYGAMTAEWSLDVDNIRKKASTSDPIPASNSTPTTNSVAAKYAQQWRYFSSVEDGAKVKKGWFKVVAAEYLNYDKYNDDEDAWYYADGSGNLYAGEFKTIKGKKYAFRNDGRMIDGLKFIREDKTAGKVTGLSVWADDDDPYRFDTEDDFDENSLTLERMGYKCYYFGNGDDGAMKTNKTTVEIDGDKFNFYFEKSGGNKGAGKTGDKDDKFYQSGKLLRAGSDEKYQVVEKLTQATLDDTGKAGSGTIEGYNKLDDVKEFLEAITPANYSEGVTEANVKLLKGLGVNKDASDLSELYIINYDRKDAAGKREADAISASDYFLVNTSGKVIDTNSKNKDGNDYYYVVQKNGKTGKIVAVYVED
;
A
#
# COMPACT_ATOMS: atom_id res chain seq x y z
N ALA A 1 -82.63 24.30 -32.34
CA ALA A 1 -81.30 23.63 -32.41
C ALA A 1 -80.92 23.09 -31.03
N ALA A 2 -80.42 21.88 -31.03
CA ALA A 2 -79.96 21.23 -29.80
C ALA A 2 -78.76 21.97 -29.24
N THR A 3 -78.68 22.08 -27.93
CA THR A 3 -77.53 22.62 -27.20
C THR A 3 -76.99 21.54 -26.22
N GLY A 4 -75.74 21.57 -25.96
CA GLY A 4 -75.09 20.58 -25.06
C GLY A 4 -74.64 19.29 -25.75
N TRP A 5 -74.47 18.25 -24.96
CA TRP A 5 -73.96 16.95 -25.45
C TRP A 5 -74.97 16.21 -26.28
N ALA A 6 -74.50 15.63 -27.40
CA ALA A 6 -75.26 14.72 -28.28
C ALA A 6 -74.34 13.64 -28.82
N GLU A 7 -74.87 12.42 -29.01
CA GLU A 7 -74.19 11.33 -29.67
C GLU A 7 -74.58 11.27 -31.14
N GLU A 8 -73.58 11.34 -32.02
CA GLU A 8 -73.78 11.31 -33.48
C GLU A 8 -72.76 10.37 -34.11
N ASP A 9 -73.22 9.45 -34.95
CA ASP A 9 -72.34 8.48 -35.65
C ASP A 9 -71.37 7.70 -34.74
N GLY A 10 -71.84 7.42 -33.54
CA GLY A 10 -71.02 6.66 -32.56
C GLY A 10 -70.02 7.48 -31.78
N THR A 11 -70.00 8.82 -31.98
CA THR A 11 -69.13 9.73 -31.26
C THR A 11 -69.92 10.80 -30.56
N TRP A 12 -69.35 11.33 -29.43
CA TRP A 12 -69.98 12.43 -28.73
C TRP A 12 -69.55 13.78 -29.32
N VAL A 13 -70.51 14.73 -29.44
CA VAL A 13 -70.29 16.11 -29.86
C VAL A 13 -70.96 17.05 -28.86
N TYR A 14 -70.56 18.33 -28.88
CA TYR A 14 -71.14 19.34 -28.03
C TYR A 14 -71.60 20.53 -28.87
N TYR A 15 -72.85 20.92 -28.73
CA TYR A 15 -73.40 22.09 -29.43
C TYR A 15 -73.41 23.28 -28.51
N ASN A 16 -72.80 24.38 -28.96
CA ASN A 16 -72.80 25.64 -28.28
C ASN A 16 -74.22 26.30 -28.41
N ARG A 17 -74.45 27.38 -27.66
CA ARG A 17 -75.73 28.10 -27.67
C ARG A 17 -76.07 28.66 -29.05
N ASP A 18 -75.06 28.93 -29.88
CA ASP A 18 -75.22 29.40 -31.24
C ASP A 18 -75.62 28.28 -32.24
N GLY A 19 -75.78 27.08 -31.77
CA GLY A 19 -76.12 25.92 -32.57
C GLY A 19 -74.97 25.25 -33.33
N GLU A 20 -73.76 25.73 -33.17
CA GLU A 20 -72.60 25.15 -33.81
C GLU A 20 -71.85 24.17 -32.87
N ARG A 21 -71.14 23.19 -33.45
CA ARG A 21 -70.32 22.27 -32.69
C ARG A 21 -69.16 23.02 -32.04
N ALA A 22 -68.91 22.74 -30.77
CA ALA A 22 -67.69 23.13 -30.13
C ALA A 22 -66.49 22.40 -30.78
N THR A 23 -65.43 23.12 -31.09
CA THR A 23 -64.20 22.60 -31.70
C THR A 23 -62.98 23.14 -30.94
N ASP A 24 -61.96 22.30 -30.77
CA ASP A 24 -60.70 22.69 -30.12
C ASP A 24 -60.90 23.33 -28.75
N GLN A 25 -61.79 22.76 -27.94
CA GLN A 25 -62.09 23.32 -26.62
C GLN A 25 -62.53 22.26 -25.61
N TRP A 26 -62.36 22.62 -24.33
CA TRP A 26 -62.81 21.76 -23.23
C TRP A 26 -64.27 22.07 -22.87
N LYS A 27 -65.02 21.02 -22.59
CA LYS A 27 -66.36 21.10 -22.04
C LYS A 27 -66.52 20.17 -20.85
N LYS A 28 -67.17 20.67 -19.81
CA LYS A 28 -67.38 19.94 -18.57
C LYS A 28 -68.74 19.25 -18.57
N SER A 29 -68.76 18.00 -18.10
CA SER A 29 -69.99 17.27 -17.81
C SER A 29 -69.83 16.57 -16.46
N GLY A 30 -70.69 16.88 -15.51
CA GLY A 30 -70.51 16.48 -14.12
C GLY A 30 -69.21 17.05 -13.55
N ASN A 31 -68.40 16.19 -13.02
CA ASN A 31 -67.09 16.57 -12.46
C ASN A 31 -65.94 16.34 -13.45
N ASN A 32 -66.25 15.91 -14.67
CA ASN A 32 -65.24 15.51 -15.67
C ASN A 32 -65.13 16.53 -16.80
N TRP A 33 -63.92 16.70 -17.33
CA TRP A 33 -63.65 17.52 -18.50
C TRP A 33 -63.41 16.61 -19.72
N TYR A 34 -63.90 17.10 -20.88
CA TYR A 34 -63.83 16.41 -22.19
C TYR A 34 -63.31 17.37 -23.24
N TRP A 35 -62.54 16.85 -24.19
CA TRP A 35 -62.00 17.67 -25.28
C TRP A 35 -62.78 17.40 -26.56
N LEU A 36 -63.23 18.44 -27.22
CA LEU A 36 -63.78 18.37 -28.57
C LEU A 36 -62.67 18.77 -29.55
N ASP A 37 -62.38 17.87 -30.52
CA ASP A 37 -61.31 18.07 -31.49
C ASP A 37 -61.68 19.08 -32.58
N SER A 38 -60.84 19.25 -33.62
CA SER A 38 -61.06 20.18 -34.71
C SER A 38 -62.32 19.88 -35.55
N ASN A 39 -62.76 18.63 -35.51
CA ASN A 39 -64.03 18.20 -36.18
C ASN A 39 -65.22 18.27 -35.22
N GLY A 40 -65.04 18.71 -34.00
CA GLY A 40 -66.07 18.75 -32.98
C GLY A 40 -66.38 17.38 -32.36
N GLU A 41 -65.56 16.39 -32.57
CA GLU A 41 -65.74 15.04 -32.01
C GLU A 41 -64.99 14.96 -30.67
N MET A 42 -65.59 14.25 -29.70
CA MET A 42 -64.95 14.03 -28.40
C MET A 42 -63.71 13.11 -28.58
N ALA A 43 -62.55 13.63 -28.14
CA ALA A 43 -61.30 12.87 -28.16
C ALA A 43 -61.31 11.76 -27.10
N ILE A 44 -60.73 10.60 -27.42
CA ILE A 44 -60.57 9.50 -26.51
C ILE A 44 -59.15 8.94 -26.61
N ASP A 45 -58.61 8.41 -25.51
CA ASP A 45 -57.33 7.71 -25.40
C ASP A 45 -56.19 8.40 -26.17
N GLN A 46 -55.98 9.67 -25.88
CA GLN A 46 -54.89 10.42 -26.53
C GLN A 46 -54.45 11.64 -25.72
N ILE A 47 -53.25 12.13 -26.06
CA ILE A 47 -52.73 13.38 -25.55
C ILE A 47 -53.39 14.54 -26.31
N ILE A 48 -53.79 15.54 -25.59
CA ILE A 48 -54.32 16.80 -26.11
C ILE A 48 -53.30 17.92 -25.87
N GLU A 49 -52.92 18.63 -26.92
CA GLU A 49 -52.09 19.82 -26.82
C GLU A 49 -53.00 21.04 -26.89
N ASP A 50 -53.00 21.87 -25.84
CA ASP A 50 -53.80 23.08 -25.77
C ASP A 50 -52.98 24.20 -25.07
N SER A 51 -52.74 25.30 -25.80
CA SER A 51 -52.06 26.49 -25.28
C SER A 51 -50.72 26.16 -24.61
N ASP A 52 -49.87 25.38 -25.29
CA ASP A 52 -48.56 24.96 -24.83
C ASP A 52 -48.56 24.04 -23.60
N ASN A 53 -49.72 23.46 -23.27
CA ASN A 53 -49.85 22.46 -22.22
C ASN A 53 -50.33 21.15 -22.79
N TYR A 54 -50.02 20.07 -22.12
CA TYR A 54 -50.42 18.71 -22.50
C TYR A 54 -51.38 18.15 -21.49
N TYR A 55 -52.42 17.48 -22.00
CA TYR A 55 -53.47 16.83 -21.21
C TYR A 55 -53.65 15.41 -21.75
N TYR A 56 -54.27 14.56 -20.99
CA TYR A 56 -54.65 13.22 -21.46
C TYR A 56 -56.14 13.00 -21.20
N VAL A 57 -56.80 12.47 -22.19
CA VAL A 57 -58.18 11.97 -22.08
C VAL A 57 -58.18 10.48 -22.22
N ASP A 58 -58.88 9.76 -21.34
CA ASP A 58 -58.93 8.30 -21.31
C ASP A 58 -59.86 7.75 -22.39
N ILE A 59 -60.08 6.43 -22.38
CA ILE A 59 -60.93 5.74 -23.35
C ILE A 59 -62.38 6.21 -23.31
N ASN A 60 -62.81 6.79 -22.19
CA ASN A 60 -64.13 7.38 -22.00
C ASN A 60 -64.16 8.89 -22.27
N GLY A 61 -63.02 9.46 -22.71
CA GLY A 61 -62.87 10.86 -22.99
C GLY A 61 -62.63 11.74 -21.74
N VAL A 62 -62.52 11.13 -20.57
CA VAL A 62 -62.34 11.87 -19.30
C VAL A 62 -60.90 12.38 -19.16
N MET A 63 -60.75 13.69 -18.90
CA MET A 63 -59.46 14.28 -18.65
C MET A 63 -58.82 13.73 -17.37
N ALA A 64 -57.60 13.25 -17.49
CA ALA A 64 -56.81 12.77 -16.36
C ALA A 64 -56.41 13.94 -15.46
N ALA A 65 -56.51 13.73 -14.12
CA ALA A 65 -56.12 14.72 -13.13
C ALA A 65 -55.56 14.00 -11.89
N ASN A 66 -54.53 14.56 -11.29
CA ASN A 66 -53.86 14.02 -10.10
C ASN A 66 -53.42 12.57 -10.26
N GLN A 67 -52.88 12.22 -11.41
CA GLN A 67 -52.49 10.81 -11.65
C GLN A 67 -51.36 10.69 -12.66
N TRP A 68 -50.64 9.57 -12.55
CA TRP A 68 -49.71 9.10 -13.55
C TRP A 68 -50.44 8.31 -14.64
N VAL A 69 -50.02 8.52 -15.88
CA VAL A 69 -50.52 7.75 -17.01
C VAL A 69 -49.36 7.28 -17.87
N ALA A 70 -49.31 5.98 -18.16
CA ALA A 70 -48.35 5.38 -19.10
C ALA A 70 -48.96 5.43 -20.50
N ILE A 71 -48.22 5.97 -21.47
CA ILE A 71 -48.64 6.10 -22.85
C ILE A 71 -47.64 5.32 -23.73
N ASP A 72 -48.14 4.44 -24.57
CA ASP A 72 -47.31 3.60 -25.44
C ASP A 72 -46.37 4.44 -26.30
N ASN A 73 -45.13 3.94 -26.39
CA ASN A 73 -44.08 4.54 -27.18
C ASN A 73 -44.09 3.96 -28.59
N GLU A 74 -44.22 4.81 -29.60
CA GLU A 74 -44.20 4.36 -31.01
C GLU A 74 -42.86 3.73 -31.43
N ASP A 75 -41.78 4.12 -30.74
CA ASP A 75 -40.43 3.63 -31.00
C ASP A 75 -40.03 2.42 -30.12
N ALA A 76 -41.00 1.84 -29.43
CA ALA A 76 -40.75 0.65 -28.59
C ALA A 76 -40.10 -0.48 -29.40
N GLY A 77 -39.06 -1.09 -28.79
CA GLY A 77 -38.28 -2.13 -29.44
C GLY A 77 -37.04 -1.66 -30.16
N GLN A 78 -36.85 -0.34 -30.31
CA GLN A 78 -35.57 0.24 -30.74
C GLN A 78 -34.61 0.34 -29.57
N ASP A 79 -33.32 0.50 -29.90
CA ASP A 79 -32.27 0.57 -28.87
C ASP A 79 -32.53 1.69 -27.87
N ASP A 80 -32.42 1.36 -26.58
CA ASP A 80 -32.61 2.27 -25.43
C ASP A 80 -33.99 2.97 -25.42
N GLU A 81 -34.99 2.45 -26.11
CA GLU A 81 -36.34 2.97 -26.10
C GLU A 81 -37.24 2.17 -25.15
N PRO A 82 -37.98 2.84 -24.23
CA PRO A 82 -38.92 2.15 -23.36
C PRO A 82 -40.19 1.72 -24.12
N ASP A 83 -40.95 0.79 -23.52
CA ASP A 83 -42.23 0.38 -24.08
C ASP A 83 -43.29 1.48 -24.03
N HIS A 84 -43.20 2.33 -23.01
CA HIS A 84 -44.11 3.46 -22.78
C HIS A 84 -43.35 4.56 -22.06
N TYR A 85 -43.95 5.78 -22.14
CA TYR A 85 -43.50 6.90 -21.33
C TYR A 85 -44.54 7.23 -20.28
N TRP A 86 -44.11 7.65 -19.09
CA TRP A 86 -44.95 8.10 -18.01
C TRP A 86 -45.12 9.62 -18.04
N TYR A 87 -46.37 10.07 -17.78
CA TYR A 87 -46.73 11.47 -17.64
C TYR A 87 -47.42 11.65 -16.30
N TYR A 88 -47.23 12.79 -15.69
CA TYR A 88 -48.01 13.14 -14.49
C TYR A 88 -48.91 14.34 -14.77
N PHE A 89 -50.20 14.13 -14.60
CA PHE A 89 -51.21 15.19 -14.81
C PHE A 89 -51.62 15.76 -13.48
N GLN A 90 -51.54 17.11 -13.36
CA GLN A 90 -51.86 17.86 -12.15
C GLN A 90 -53.38 17.91 -11.96
N SER A 91 -53.83 18.56 -10.85
CA SER A 91 -55.26 18.72 -10.56
C SER A 91 -56.03 19.47 -11.66
N ASN A 92 -55.35 20.37 -12.36
CA ASN A 92 -55.91 21.10 -13.49
C ASN A 92 -55.80 20.35 -14.83
N GLY A 93 -55.32 19.12 -14.82
CA GLY A 93 -55.12 18.30 -16.01
C GLY A 93 -53.81 18.55 -16.75
N LYS A 94 -53.09 19.60 -16.44
CA LYS A 94 -51.84 19.93 -17.14
C LYS A 94 -50.73 18.92 -16.77
N ALA A 95 -50.07 18.38 -17.77
CA ALA A 95 -48.89 17.55 -17.55
C ALA A 95 -47.75 18.37 -16.94
N LEU A 96 -47.06 17.80 -15.97
CA LEU A 96 -45.78 18.35 -15.54
C LEU A 96 -44.80 18.25 -16.70
N LYS A 97 -44.07 19.31 -16.97
CA LYS A 97 -43.07 19.35 -18.05
C LYS A 97 -41.94 20.31 -17.69
N ASN A 98 -40.83 20.19 -18.37
CA ASN A 98 -39.72 21.12 -18.24
C ASN A 98 -40.11 22.46 -18.93
N GLY A 99 -39.51 23.54 -18.48
CA GLY A 99 -39.70 24.85 -19.12
C GLY A 99 -38.86 25.00 -20.40
N ASP A 100 -38.90 26.19 -20.98
CA ASP A 100 -38.27 26.51 -22.26
C ASP A 100 -36.72 26.53 -22.20
N ASN A 101 -36.13 26.66 -21.01
CA ASN A 101 -34.71 26.55 -20.85
C ASN A 101 -34.32 25.06 -20.80
N SER A 102 -33.19 24.71 -21.35
CA SER A 102 -32.73 23.31 -21.38
C SER A 102 -32.36 22.72 -20.01
N LYS A 103 -32.27 23.60 -19.00
CA LYS A 103 -31.88 23.18 -17.64
C LYS A 103 -32.99 22.37 -16.98
N VAL A 104 -32.58 21.24 -16.33
CA VAL A 104 -33.51 20.37 -15.61
C VAL A 104 -34.17 21.11 -14.46
N ALA A 105 -35.53 21.13 -14.44
CA ALA A 105 -36.33 21.63 -13.35
C ALA A 105 -37.01 20.47 -12.62
N LEU A 106 -36.61 20.20 -11.38
CA LEU A 106 -37.17 19.11 -10.59
C LEU A 106 -38.61 19.44 -10.16
N LYS A 107 -39.48 18.42 -10.24
CA LYS A 107 -40.88 18.50 -9.82
C LYS A 107 -41.14 17.53 -8.68
N THR A 108 -41.93 17.94 -7.70
CA THR A 108 -42.25 17.07 -6.56
C THR A 108 -43.64 16.47 -6.76
N VAL A 109 -43.74 15.14 -6.70
CA VAL A 109 -45.00 14.40 -6.74
C VAL A 109 -44.99 13.41 -5.57
N ASN A 110 -45.98 13.53 -4.69
CA ASN A 110 -46.14 12.68 -3.50
C ASN A 110 -44.84 12.52 -2.70
N GLY A 111 -44.12 13.61 -2.49
CA GLY A 111 -42.91 13.66 -1.68
C GLY A 111 -41.61 13.19 -2.36
N LYS A 112 -41.69 12.71 -3.60
CA LYS A 112 -40.54 12.32 -4.41
C LYS A 112 -40.30 13.33 -5.52
N LYS A 113 -39.05 13.46 -5.95
CA LYS A 113 -38.67 14.39 -7.02
C LYS A 113 -38.51 13.65 -8.34
N TYR A 114 -38.98 14.27 -9.40
CA TYR A 114 -38.97 13.75 -10.76
C TYR A 114 -38.52 14.85 -11.72
N ALA A 115 -38.09 14.45 -12.89
CA ALA A 115 -37.82 15.36 -14.01
C ALA A 115 -38.60 14.92 -15.24
N PHE A 116 -38.97 15.91 -16.05
CA PHE A 116 -39.75 15.71 -17.27
C PHE A 116 -39.07 16.44 -18.42
N ASP A 117 -39.27 15.98 -19.64
CA ASP A 117 -38.84 16.74 -20.80
C ASP A 117 -39.86 17.88 -21.13
N GLU A 118 -39.61 18.59 -22.20
CA GLU A 118 -40.47 19.70 -22.62
C GLU A 118 -41.87 19.25 -23.07
N GLU A 119 -42.03 17.97 -23.42
CA GLU A 119 -43.27 17.36 -23.85
C GLU A 119 -44.04 16.65 -22.74
N GLY A 120 -43.50 16.67 -21.53
CA GLY A 120 -44.09 16.05 -20.35
C GLY A 120 -43.73 14.59 -20.14
N LYS A 121 -42.83 14.03 -20.92
CA LYS A 121 -42.33 12.64 -20.68
C LYS A 121 -41.48 12.60 -19.43
N MET A 122 -41.80 11.72 -18.50
CA MET A 122 -40.96 11.50 -17.32
C MET A 122 -39.59 10.99 -17.76
N LEU A 123 -38.56 11.69 -17.30
CA LEU A 123 -37.17 11.27 -17.54
C LEU A 123 -36.81 10.13 -16.60
N PHE A 124 -36.05 9.16 -17.10
CA PHE A 124 -35.50 8.07 -16.33
C PHE A 124 -34.07 7.80 -16.80
N GLY A 125 -33.28 7.04 -15.99
CA GLY A 125 -31.88 6.82 -16.28
C GLY A 125 -31.04 8.08 -16.10
N TRP A 126 -29.93 8.18 -16.82
CA TRP A 126 -29.00 9.28 -16.75
C TRP A 126 -29.51 10.53 -17.46
N VAL A 127 -29.37 11.66 -16.81
CA VAL A 127 -29.76 12.98 -17.34
C VAL A 127 -28.71 14.01 -16.94
N ALA A 128 -28.25 14.82 -17.91
CA ALA A 128 -27.38 15.95 -17.63
C ALA A 128 -28.16 17.12 -17.02
N GLU A 129 -27.55 17.93 -16.15
CA GLU A 129 -28.26 19.03 -15.49
C GLU A 129 -28.70 20.15 -16.45
N ASP A 130 -28.00 20.31 -17.56
CA ASP A 130 -28.24 21.40 -18.53
C ASP A 130 -29.07 20.96 -19.75
N ASN A 131 -29.52 19.74 -19.79
CA ASN A 131 -30.30 19.18 -20.88
C ASN A 131 -31.39 18.24 -20.37
N ALA A 132 -32.63 18.70 -20.33
CA ALA A 132 -33.79 17.95 -19.85
C ALA A 132 -34.26 16.88 -20.85
N GLU A 133 -33.35 16.01 -21.24
CA GLU A 133 -33.57 14.83 -22.10
C GLU A 133 -32.82 13.63 -21.54
N ARG A 134 -33.33 12.43 -21.79
CA ARG A 134 -32.62 11.22 -21.47
C ARG A 134 -31.32 11.14 -22.26
N ILE A 135 -30.24 10.74 -21.59
CA ILE A 135 -29.00 10.37 -22.27
C ILE A 135 -29.17 8.97 -22.85
N ASP A 136 -28.82 8.79 -24.13
CA ASP A 136 -28.77 7.48 -24.77
C ASP A 136 -27.75 6.59 -24.06
N ASN A 137 -28.22 5.48 -23.52
CA ASN A 137 -27.41 4.54 -22.76
C ASN A 137 -27.30 3.18 -23.46
N THR A 138 -27.47 3.13 -24.79
CA THR A 138 -27.34 1.91 -25.58
C THR A 138 -26.02 1.20 -25.31
N ASP A 139 -24.93 1.95 -25.22
CA ASP A 139 -23.58 1.44 -25.01
C ASP A 139 -23.16 1.33 -23.53
N GLY A 140 -24.06 1.68 -22.59
CA GLY A 140 -23.77 1.62 -21.16
C GLY A 140 -22.86 2.73 -20.65
N ASP A 141 -22.66 3.80 -21.42
CA ASP A 141 -21.73 4.89 -21.14
C ASP A 141 -22.42 6.21 -20.71
N GLY A 142 -23.72 6.18 -20.49
CA GLY A 142 -24.48 7.35 -20.07
C GLY A 142 -24.02 7.97 -18.75
N PHE A 143 -23.36 7.18 -17.91
CA PHE A 143 -22.80 7.65 -16.64
C PHE A 143 -21.75 8.76 -16.84
N LYS A 144 -21.07 8.81 -17.98
CA LYS A 144 -20.01 9.80 -18.24
C LYS A 144 -20.56 11.22 -18.27
N GLU A 145 -21.73 11.41 -18.89
CA GLU A 145 -22.33 12.74 -19.06
C GLU A 145 -23.46 13.03 -18.07
N GLY A 146 -24.01 12.01 -17.43
CA GLY A 146 -25.13 12.16 -16.51
C GLY A 146 -24.75 12.80 -15.18
N ASP A 147 -25.57 13.76 -14.74
CA ASP A 147 -25.46 14.39 -13.42
C ASP A 147 -26.50 13.83 -12.45
N TYR A 148 -27.67 13.46 -12.95
CA TYR A 148 -28.76 12.83 -12.22
C TYR A 148 -28.99 11.42 -12.69
N TYR A 149 -29.52 10.58 -11.81
CA TYR A 149 -30.06 9.28 -12.18
C TYR A 149 -31.47 9.14 -11.64
N PHE A 150 -32.44 8.92 -12.55
CA PHE A 150 -33.86 8.88 -12.23
C PHE A 150 -34.45 7.47 -12.29
N GLY A 151 -33.70 6.48 -11.92
CA GLY A 151 -34.20 5.11 -11.85
C GLY A 151 -34.49 4.48 -13.20
N GLY A 152 -35.39 3.50 -13.22
CA GLY A 152 -35.80 2.79 -14.43
C GLY A 152 -37.01 3.42 -15.10
N GLU A 153 -37.43 2.83 -16.23
CA GLU A 153 -38.54 3.36 -17.06
C GLU A 153 -39.87 3.47 -16.32
N ASP A 154 -40.08 2.62 -15.30
CA ASP A 154 -41.30 2.61 -14.49
C ASP A 154 -41.12 3.26 -13.11
N ASP A 155 -39.97 3.81 -12.82
CA ASP A 155 -39.69 4.52 -11.58
C ASP A 155 -38.65 5.61 -11.84
N GLY A 156 -39.14 6.80 -12.10
CA GLY A 156 -38.31 7.97 -12.37
C GLY A 156 -37.96 8.80 -11.16
N ALA A 157 -38.12 8.31 -9.95
CA ALA A 157 -37.77 9.04 -8.75
C ALA A 157 -36.27 9.35 -8.72
N MET A 158 -35.94 10.61 -8.38
CA MET A 158 -34.56 11.08 -8.30
C MET A 158 -33.78 10.25 -7.28
N THR A 159 -32.64 9.72 -7.70
CA THR A 159 -31.74 8.98 -6.83
C THR A 159 -30.95 9.93 -5.93
N VAL A 160 -30.86 9.57 -4.64
CA VAL A 160 -30.07 10.25 -3.62
C VAL A 160 -29.30 9.18 -2.85
N GLY A 161 -28.06 9.46 -2.48
CA GLY A 161 -27.21 8.50 -1.78
C GLY A 161 -26.48 7.56 -2.71
N TRP A 162 -26.09 6.40 -2.18
CA TRP A 162 -25.34 5.40 -2.92
C TRP A 162 -26.19 4.66 -3.94
N LEU A 163 -25.60 4.43 -5.11
CA LEU A 163 -26.20 3.62 -6.16
C LEU A 163 -25.13 2.77 -6.84
N GLU A 164 -25.34 1.46 -6.83
CA GLU A 164 -24.56 0.50 -7.61
C GLU A 164 -25.22 0.26 -8.96
N MET A 165 -24.43 0.28 -10.03
CA MET A 165 -24.97 -0.01 -11.34
C MET A 165 -23.93 -0.59 -12.30
N ASP A 166 -24.42 -1.28 -13.30
CA ASP A 166 -23.60 -1.79 -14.39
C ASP A 166 -23.27 -0.66 -15.36
N ILE A 167 -22.00 -0.56 -15.70
CA ILE A 167 -21.49 0.45 -16.65
C ILE A 167 -20.57 -0.21 -17.67
N THR A 168 -20.43 0.45 -18.81
CA THR A 168 -19.38 0.14 -19.77
C THR A 168 -18.35 1.26 -19.78
N TYR A 169 -17.09 0.90 -19.70
CA TYR A 169 -15.97 1.85 -19.77
C TYR A 169 -15.08 1.47 -20.95
N ASP A 170 -15.19 2.24 -22.04
CA ASP A 170 -14.60 1.94 -23.35
C ASP A 170 -13.22 2.59 -23.58
N GLU A 171 -12.67 3.23 -22.58
CA GLU A 171 -11.35 3.85 -22.66
C GLU A 171 -10.36 3.09 -21.80
N ALA A 172 -9.32 2.55 -22.44
CA ALA A 172 -8.19 1.99 -21.71
C ALA A 172 -7.62 3.06 -20.79
N THR A 173 -7.65 2.82 -19.49
CA THR A 173 -7.01 3.74 -18.58
C THR A 173 -5.65 3.18 -18.19
N ASN A 174 -4.60 3.69 -18.83
CA ASN A 174 -3.25 3.62 -18.30
C ASN A 174 -3.07 4.68 -17.22
N ASP A 175 -4.18 5.27 -16.76
CA ASP A 175 -4.16 6.35 -15.81
C ASP A 175 -4.14 5.79 -14.40
N TYR A 176 -2.94 5.70 -13.85
CA TYR A 176 -2.67 5.28 -12.49
C TYR A 176 -3.27 6.21 -11.42
N THR A 177 -3.91 7.30 -11.82
CA THR A 177 -4.61 8.23 -10.93
C THR A 177 -6.04 7.80 -10.64
N LYS A 178 -6.58 6.92 -11.49
CA LYS A 178 -7.94 6.39 -11.36
C LYS A 178 -7.90 5.01 -10.72
N SER A 179 -9.06 4.45 -10.43
CA SER A 179 -9.15 3.10 -9.90
C SER A 179 -8.61 2.08 -10.91
N PRO A 180 -7.65 1.23 -10.51
CA PRO A 180 -7.09 0.21 -11.39
C PRO A 180 -8.09 -0.90 -11.75
N VAL A 181 -9.28 -0.93 -11.13
CA VAL A 181 -10.31 -1.92 -11.41
C VAL A 181 -11.15 -1.58 -12.64
N PHE A 182 -10.93 -0.43 -13.28
CA PHE A 182 -11.53 -0.13 -14.58
C PHE A 182 -10.78 -0.88 -15.67
N ASN A 183 -11.52 -1.67 -16.44
CA ASN A 183 -11.02 -2.37 -17.61
C ASN A 183 -11.64 -1.79 -18.87
N ASP A 184 -10.88 -1.84 -19.96
CA ASP A 184 -11.33 -1.34 -21.26
C ASP A 184 -12.40 -2.26 -21.87
N ASP A 185 -13.47 -1.67 -22.40
CA ASP A 185 -14.55 -2.36 -23.12
C ASP A 185 -15.22 -3.52 -22.35
N GLU A 186 -15.17 -3.52 -21.04
CA GLU A 186 -15.83 -4.54 -20.22
C GLU A 186 -17.00 -3.97 -19.43
N ASP A 187 -18.07 -4.73 -19.36
CA ASP A 187 -19.18 -4.42 -18.46
C ASP A 187 -18.72 -4.57 -17.02
N GLN A 188 -18.94 -3.54 -16.22
CA GLN A 188 -18.47 -3.48 -14.86
C GLN A 188 -19.55 -2.95 -13.94
N THR A 189 -19.48 -3.32 -12.66
CA THR A 189 -20.34 -2.79 -11.62
C THR A 189 -19.58 -1.73 -10.85
N ARG A 190 -20.17 -0.54 -10.73
CA ARG A 190 -19.55 0.59 -10.03
C ARG A 190 -20.55 1.29 -9.14
N TRP A 191 -20.04 1.92 -8.08
CA TRP A 191 -20.81 2.74 -7.16
C TRP A 191 -20.69 4.20 -7.50
N PHE A 192 -21.82 4.90 -7.36
CA PHE A 192 -21.93 6.36 -7.48
C PHE A 192 -22.59 6.90 -6.22
N TYR A 193 -22.32 8.17 -5.90
CA TYR A 193 -22.98 8.81 -4.78
C TYR A 193 -23.65 10.10 -5.24
N PHE A 194 -24.94 10.24 -4.94
CA PHE A 194 -25.74 11.40 -5.30
C PHE A 194 -26.04 12.24 -4.08
N LYS A 195 -25.77 13.55 -4.17
CA LYS A 195 -26.05 14.50 -3.11
C LYS A 195 -27.56 14.62 -2.89
N ALA A 196 -27.95 15.35 -1.81
CA ALA A 196 -29.37 15.60 -1.50
C ALA A 196 -30.10 16.29 -2.63
N ASN A 197 -29.43 17.10 -3.46
CA ASN A 197 -29.99 17.74 -4.65
C ASN A 197 -30.08 16.83 -5.87
N GLY A 198 -29.70 15.56 -5.76
CA GLY A 198 -29.74 14.57 -6.83
C GLY A 198 -28.53 14.57 -7.76
N LYS A 199 -27.61 15.50 -7.63
CA LYS A 199 -26.42 15.54 -8.48
C LYS A 199 -25.35 14.58 -7.95
N LYS A 200 -24.78 13.79 -8.85
CA LYS A 200 -23.69 12.89 -8.47
C LYS A 200 -22.45 13.68 -8.07
N ILE A 201 -21.67 13.10 -7.15
CA ILE A 201 -20.35 13.62 -6.80
C ILE A 201 -19.37 13.18 -7.88
N LYS A 202 -18.58 14.11 -8.38
CA LYS A 202 -17.54 13.84 -9.38
C LYS A 202 -16.41 14.86 -9.26
N ALA A 203 -15.25 14.53 -9.77
CA ALA A 203 -14.13 15.47 -9.90
C ALA A 203 -14.44 16.49 -11.00
N GLU A 204 -14.10 17.74 -10.75
CA GLU A 204 -14.37 18.87 -11.64
C GLU A 204 -13.13 19.76 -11.78
N GLY A 205 -13.16 20.67 -12.76
CA GLY A 205 -12.14 21.70 -12.89
C GLY A 205 -10.74 21.19 -13.23
N GLY A 206 -10.63 20.02 -13.86
CA GLY A 206 -9.35 19.41 -14.19
C GLY A 206 -8.74 18.56 -13.08
N ASP A 207 -9.42 18.44 -11.93
CA ASP A 207 -9.04 17.52 -10.88
C ASP A 207 -9.30 16.07 -11.34
N GLU A 208 -8.43 15.15 -10.93
CA GLU A 208 -8.58 13.73 -11.27
C GLU A 208 -9.55 13.02 -10.33
N LEU A 209 -9.57 13.41 -9.06
CA LEU A 209 -10.41 12.82 -8.03
C LEU A 209 -11.08 13.89 -7.17
N LYS A 210 -12.29 13.58 -6.71
CA LYS A 210 -13.02 14.36 -5.71
C LYS A 210 -13.20 13.55 -4.44
N GLU A 211 -12.65 14.02 -3.34
CA GLU A 211 -12.83 13.39 -2.04
C GLU A 211 -14.10 13.89 -1.35
N LYS A 212 -14.83 13.01 -0.71
CA LYS A 212 -16.03 13.31 0.06
C LYS A 212 -16.12 12.46 1.32
N THR A 213 -16.46 13.09 2.44
CA THR A 213 -16.75 12.37 3.68
C THR A 213 -18.23 11.97 3.70
N ILE A 214 -18.49 10.67 3.86
CA ILE A 214 -19.84 10.11 3.90
C ILE A 214 -19.89 9.19 5.12
N ASN A 215 -20.79 9.52 6.07
CA ASN A 215 -20.93 8.77 7.32
C ASN A 215 -19.60 8.54 8.06
N GLY A 216 -18.75 9.58 8.11
CA GLY A 216 -17.47 9.56 8.81
C GLY A 216 -16.33 8.88 8.07
N LYS A 217 -16.58 8.29 6.91
CA LYS A 217 -15.57 7.67 6.06
C LYS A 217 -15.26 8.54 4.85
N LYS A 218 -14.03 8.49 4.36
CA LYS A 218 -13.59 9.23 3.18
C LYS A 218 -13.68 8.34 1.94
N TYR A 219 -14.30 8.87 0.90
CA TYR A 219 -14.43 8.24 -0.41
C TYR A 219 -13.90 9.18 -1.48
N SER A 220 -13.46 8.63 -2.60
CA SER A 220 -13.06 9.42 -3.77
C SER A 220 -13.86 9.00 -4.99
N PHE A 221 -14.09 9.97 -5.87
CA PHE A 221 -14.85 9.79 -7.11
C PHE A 221 -14.07 10.39 -8.27
N ASP A 222 -14.06 9.70 -9.40
CA ASP A 222 -13.36 10.19 -10.59
C ASP A 222 -14.16 11.30 -11.31
N GLU A 223 -13.69 11.71 -12.49
CA GLU A 223 -14.35 12.75 -13.29
C GLU A 223 -15.75 12.35 -13.76
N TYR A 224 -16.06 11.07 -13.81
CA TYR A 224 -17.37 10.54 -14.19
C TYR A 224 -18.25 10.22 -12.97
N GLY A 225 -17.72 10.39 -11.78
CA GLY A 225 -18.43 10.09 -10.54
C GLY A 225 -18.33 8.66 -10.07
N ALA A 226 -17.58 7.81 -10.74
CA ALA A 226 -17.38 6.43 -10.29
C ALA A 226 -16.50 6.41 -9.04
N MET A 227 -16.92 5.64 -8.03
CA MET A 227 -16.19 5.49 -6.77
C MET A 227 -14.83 4.83 -7.02
N THR A 228 -13.77 5.45 -6.51
CA THR A 228 -12.42 4.90 -6.54
C THR A 228 -12.33 3.70 -5.59
N ALA A 229 -11.69 2.64 -6.03
CA ALA A 229 -11.44 1.45 -5.23
C ALA A 229 -9.96 1.05 -5.35
N GLU A 230 -9.46 0.34 -4.33
CA GLU A 230 -8.09 -0.18 -4.27
C GLU A 230 -7.05 0.93 -4.34
N TRP A 231 -5.96 0.73 -5.08
CA TRP A 231 -4.88 1.70 -5.16
C TRP A 231 -5.24 2.91 -6.01
N SER A 232 -4.86 4.09 -5.53
CA SER A 232 -4.96 5.33 -6.30
C SER A 232 -3.84 6.29 -5.90
N LEU A 233 -3.29 6.99 -6.90
CA LEU A 233 -2.23 7.99 -6.70
C LEU A 233 -2.86 9.38 -6.56
N ASP A 234 -2.45 10.14 -5.54
CA ASP A 234 -2.88 11.52 -5.35
C ASP A 234 -2.14 12.47 -6.31
N VAL A 235 -2.54 12.43 -7.57
CA VAL A 235 -1.93 13.23 -8.64
C VAL A 235 -2.16 14.72 -8.46
N ASP A 236 -3.34 15.10 -7.97
CA ASP A 236 -3.67 16.52 -7.76
C ASP A 236 -2.73 17.14 -6.73
N ASN A 237 -2.47 16.42 -5.63
CA ASN A 237 -1.53 16.86 -4.62
C ASN A 237 -0.10 16.93 -5.16
N ILE A 238 0.31 15.94 -5.96
CA ILE A 238 1.63 15.93 -6.61
C ILE A 238 1.76 17.12 -7.58
N ARG A 239 0.75 17.37 -8.41
CA ARG A 239 0.76 18.50 -9.36
C ARG A 239 0.81 19.84 -8.67
N LYS A 240 0.08 20.02 -7.57
CA LYS A 240 0.09 21.27 -6.78
C LYS A 240 1.42 21.51 -6.09
N LYS A 241 2.13 20.46 -5.74
CA LYS A 241 3.47 20.52 -5.15
C LYS A 241 4.57 20.44 -6.20
N ALA A 242 4.20 20.38 -7.48
CA ALA A 242 5.12 20.04 -8.57
C ALA A 242 6.36 20.89 -8.54
N SER A 243 7.37 20.33 -7.93
CA SER A 243 8.75 20.64 -8.21
C SER A 243 9.28 19.47 -9.06
N THR A 244 10.34 19.69 -9.76
CA THR A 244 11.06 18.66 -10.52
C THR A 244 11.56 17.50 -9.65
N SER A 245 11.42 17.61 -8.33
CA SER A 245 11.83 16.60 -7.35
C SER A 245 10.77 15.56 -7.00
N ASP A 246 9.51 15.73 -7.49
CA ASP A 246 8.41 14.82 -7.22
C ASP A 246 7.83 14.27 -8.54
N PRO A 247 8.60 13.47 -9.30
CA PRO A 247 8.17 13.02 -10.62
C PRO A 247 7.01 12.02 -10.54
N ILE A 248 6.03 12.20 -11.44
CA ILE A 248 5.02 11.19 -11.73
C ILE A 248 5.63 10.30 -12.81
N PRO A 249 5.70 8.97 -12.64
CA PRO A 249 6.25 8.11 -13.68
C PRO A 249 5.40 8.16 -14.94
N ALA A 250 6.06 8.17 -16.09
CA ALA A 250 5.40 8.19 -17.40
C ALA A 250 4.84 6.82 -17.80
N SER A 251 5.20 5.77 -17.07
CA SER A 251 4.81 4.39 -17.35
C SER A 251 4.81 3.60 -16.03
N ASN A 252 4.76 2.28 -16.09
CA ASN A 252 4.82 1.38 -14.94
C ASN A 252 6.17 1.33 -14.22
N SER A 253 7.08 2.26 -14.49
CA SER A 253 8.35 2.36 -13.77
C SER A 253 8.20 3.11 -12.46
N THR A 254 8.85 2.63 -11.40
CA THR A 254 8.96 3.32 -10.13
C THR A 254 10.21 4.19 -10.08
N PRO A 255 10.18 5.33 -9.36
CA PRO A 255 11.40 6.10 -9.10
C PRO A 255 12.46 5.25 -8.39
N THR A 256 13.71 5.33 -8.85
CA THR A 256 14.80 4.46 -8.36
C THR A 256 15.69 5.10 -7.31
N THR A 257 15.66 6.43 -7.16
CA THR A 257 16.45 7.11 -6.12
C THR A 257 15.69 7.13 -4.80
N ASN A 258 16.34 6.76 -3.71
CA ASN A 258 15.71 6.65 -2.39
C ASN A 258 15.01 7.93 -1.95
N SER A 259 15.60 9.10 -2.21
CA SER A 259 15.03 10.40 -1.85
C SER A 259 13.71 10.72 -2.55
N VAL A 260 13.49 10.15 -3.73
CA VAL A 260 12.29 10.38 -4.55
C VAL A 260 11.28 9.24 -4.38
N ALA A 261 11.77 8.01 -4.29
CA ALA A 261 10.93 6.82 -4.20
C ALA A 261 10.00 6.85 -2.98
N ALA A 262 10.53 7.20 -1.80
CA ALA A 262 9.72 7.27 -0.58
C ALA A 262 8.65 8.37 -0.67
N LYS A 263 8.99 9.55 -1.16
CA LYS A 263 8.03 10.65 -1.38
C LYS A 263 6.93 10.25 -2.37
N TYR A 264 7.30 9.58 -3.43
CA TYR A 264 6.36 9.08 -4.43
C TYR A 264 5.40 8.05 -3.80
N ALA A 265 5.92 7.08 -3.06
CA ALA A 265 5.10 6.07 -2.38
C ALA A 265 4.12 6.70 -1.40
N GLN A 266 4.53 7.73 -0.68
CA GLN A 266 3.69 8.44 0.29
C GLN A 266 2.47 9.14 -0.35
N GLN A 267 2.45 9.33 -1.66
CA GLN A 267 1.33 9.93 -2.39
C GLN A 267 0.27 8.90 -2.80
N TRP A 268 0.53 7.61 -2.60
CA TRP A 268 -0.45 6.57 -2.86
C TRP A 268 -1.46 6.45 -1.71
N ARG A 269 -2.71 6.12 -2.08
CA ARG A 269 -3.84 5.89 -1.18
C ARG A 269 -4.45 4.55 -1.48
N TYR A 270 -5.06 3.92 -0.50
CA TYR A 270 -5.80 2.69 -0.71
C TYR A 270 -7.26 2.86 -0.30
N PHE A 271 -8.17 2.54 -1.22
CA PHE A 271 -9.61 2.70 -1.09
C PHE A 271 -10.31 1.34 -1.02
N SER A 272 -9.96 0.56 -0.06
CA SER A 272 -10.53 -0.76 0.26
C SER A 272 -10.94 -1.60 -0.97
N SER A 273 -12.25 -1.70 -1.28
CA SER A 273 -12.72 -2.59 -2.34
C SER A 273 -13.70 -1.91 -3.28
N VAL A 274 -14.04 -2.59 -4.39
CA VAL A 274 -15.10 -2.12 -5.31
C VAL A 274 -16.47 -2.10 -4.65
N GLU A 275 -16.66 -2.84 -3.56
CA GLU A 275 -17.92 -2.87 -2.82
C GLU A 275 -17.99 -1.76 -1.76
N ASP A 276 -16.88 -1.40 -1.16
CA ASP A 276 -16.78 -0.31 -0.18
C ASP A 276 -15.43 0.37 -0.32
N GLY A 277 -15.39 1.44 -1.08
CA GLY A 277 -14.17 2.19 -1.40
C GLY A 277 -13.73 3.17 -0.31
N ALA A 278 -14.04 2.93 0.94
CA ALA A 278 -13.59 3.79 2.03
C ALA A 278 -12.05 3.85 2.05
N LYS A 279 -11.51 5.08 2.08
CA LYS A 279 -10.07 5.30 2.15
C LYS A 279 -9.52 4.74 3.47
N VAL A 280 -8.49 3.92 3.40
CA VAL A 280 -7.81 3.41 4.58
C VAL A 280 -7.05 4.56 5.25
N LYS A 281 -7.31 4.79 6.54
CA LYS A 281 -6.67 5.81 7.37
C LYS A 281 -6.37 5.23 8.74
N LYS A 282 -5.23 5.61 9.33
CA LYS A 282 -4.77 5.16 10.66
C LYS A 282 -4.85 3.65 10.80
N GLY A 283 -4.39 2.91 9.81
CA GLY A 283 -4.53 1.46 9.86
C GLY A 283 -3.62 0.70 8.95
N TRP A 284 -3.53 -0.58 9.27
CA TRP A 284 -2.82 -1.59 8.50
C TRP A 284 -3.73 -2.17 7.42
N PHE A 285 -3.14 -2.51 6.29
CA PHE A 285 -3.82 -3.30 5.26
C PHE A 285 -2.82 -4.16 4.52
N LYS A 286 -3.26 -5.36 4.10
CA LYS A 286 -2.42 -6.35 3.42
C LYS A 286 -2.97 -6.59 2.03
N VAL A 287 -2.24 -6.15 1.03
CA VAL A 287 -2.67 -6.18 -0.38
C VAL A 287 -1.47 -6.33 -1.30
N VAL A 288 -1.72 -6.68 -2.54
CA VAL A 288 -0.71 -6.68 -3.60
C VAL A 288 -0.35 -5.24 -3.95
N ALA A 289 0.92 -4.98 -4.23
CA ALA A 289 1.40 -3.66 -4.61
C ALA A 289 0.69 -3.13 -5.85
N ALA A 290 0.54 -1.81 -5.93
CA ALA A 290 0.03 -1.16 -7.15
C ALA A 290 1.04 -1.31 -8.29
N GLU A 291 0.53 -1.48 -9.52
CA GLU A 291 1.35 -1.63 -10.73
C GLU A 291 2.39 -0.52 -10.88
N TYR A 292 1.94 0.73 -10.69
CA TYR A 292 2.81 1.91 -10.87
C TYR A 292 3.55 2.32 -9.60
N LEU A 293 3.33 1.63 -8.50
CA LEU A 293 4.08 1.81 -7.26
C LEU A 293 5.29 0.86 -7.20
N ASN A 294 5.07 -0.40 -7.51
CA ASN A 294 6.13 -1.41 -7.62
C ASN A 294 5.69 -2.50 -8.59
N TYR A 295 6.11 -2.36 -9.84
CA TYR A 295 5.68 -3.26 -10.92
C TYR A 295 6.07 -4.71 -10.66
N ASP A 296 7.29 -4.95 -10.18
CA ASP A 296 7.77 -6.32 -9.97
C ASP A 296 6.93 -7.05 -8.91
N LYS A 297 6.59 -6.37 -7.82
CA LYS A 297 5.75 -6.94 -6.75
C LYS A 297 4.29 -7.06 -7.16
N TYR A 298 3.80 -6.12 -7.96
CA TYR A 298 2.49 -6.25 -8.59
C TYR A 298 2.43 -7.51 -9.46
N ASN A 299 3.45 -7.74 -10.28
CA ASN A 299 3.52 -8.88 -11.20
C ASN A 299 3.72 -10.21 -10.47
N ASP A 300 4.37 -10.20 -9.31
CA ASP A 300 4.53 -11.39 -8.44
C ASP A 300 3.22 -11.80 -7.75
N ASP A 301 2.23 -10.93 -7.73
CA ASP A 301 0.91 -11.16 -7.12
C ASP A 301 0.99 -11.60 -5.65
N GLU A 302 1.96 -11.08 -4.90
CA GLU A 302 2.12 -11.38 -3.48
C GLU A 302 1.64 -10.23 -2.60
N ASP A 303 0.86 -10.56 -1.55
CA ASP A 303 0.40 -9.58 -0.57
C ASP A 303 1.54 -9.04 0.27
N ALA A 304 1.48 -7.77 0.60
CA ALA A 304 2.37 -7.14 1.55
C ALA A 304 1.58 -6.24 2.50
N TRP A 305 2.14 -6.02 3.68
CA TRP A 305 1.56 -5.09 4.65
C TRP A 305 1.98 -3.66 4.37
N TYR A 306 1.00 -2.77 4.48
CA TYR A 306 1.17 -1.31 4.39
C TYR A 306 0.48 -0.65 5.57
N TYR A 307 0.89 0.56 5.88
CA TYR A 307 0.20 1.37 6.88
C TYR A 307 -0.10 2.75 6.34
N ALA A 308 -1.35 3.17 6.45
CA ALA A 308 -1.78 4.52 6.07
C ALA A 308 -1.90 5.40 7.32
N ASP A 309 -1.39 6.62 7.25
CA ASP A 309 -1.52 7.60 8.33
C ASP A 309 -2.93 8.19 8.43
N GLY A 310 -3.11 9.20 9.27
CA GLY A 310 -4.42 9.84 9.48
C GLY A 310 -5.02 10.52 8.25
N SER A 311 -4.21 10.81 7.23
CA SER A 311 -4.62 11.41 5.96
C SER A 311 -4.69 10.38 4.83
N GLY A 312 -4.37 9.13 5.11
CA GLY A 312 -4.32 8.06 4.11
C GLY A 312 -2.97 7.93 3.40
N ASN A 313 -1.98 8.75 3.76
CA ASN A 313 -0.63 8.66 3.20
C ASN A 313 0.05 7.39 3.69
N LEU A 314 0.77 6.69 2.80
CA LEU A 314 1.57 5.54 3.22
C LEU A 314 2.77 5.98 4.05
N TYR A 315 3.11 5.20 5.07
CA TYR A 315 4.45 5.23 5.61
C TYR A 315 5.40 4.56 4.62
N ALA A 316 6.48 5.22 4.27
CA ALA A 316 7.46 4.71 3.31
C ALA A 316 8.84 5.29 3.59
N GLY A 317 9.87 4.45 3.47
CA GLY A 317 11.26 4.87 3.60
C GLY A 317 11.65 5.37 4.99
N GLU A 318 11.05 4.82 6.04
CA GLU A 318 11.24 5.33 7.40
C GLU A 318 10.90 4.29 8.47
N PHE A 319 11.41 4.53 9.68
CA PHE A 319 10.95 3.85 10.88
C PHE A 319 9.77 4.63 11.47
N LYS A 320 8.77 3.90 11.99
CA LYS A 320 7.59 4.50 12.64
C LYS A 320 7.19 3.74 13.88
N THR A 321 6.79 4.48 14.92
CA THR A 321 6.18 3.88 16.11
C THR A 321 4.67 3.90 15.96
N ILE A 322 4.06 2.73 16.05
CA ILE A 322 2.61 2.53 15.90
C ILE A 322 2.13 1.78 17.14
N LYS A 323 1.28 2.41 17.94
CA LYS A 323 0.73 1.84 19.19
C LYS A 323 1.82 1.25 20.10
N GLY A 324 2.92 2.00 20.26
CA GLY A 324 4.02 1.63 21.16
C GLY A 324 5.02 0.63 20.60
N LYS A 325 4.81 0.09 19.40
CA LYS A 325 5.74 -0.81 18.72
C LYS A 325 6.40 -0.10 17.54
N LYS A 326 7.66 -0.40 17.27
CA LYS A 326 8.40 0.21 16.17
C LYS A 326 8.43 -0.69 14.96
N TYR A 327 8.20 -0.09 13.79
CA TYR A 327 8.17 -0.77 12.50
C TYR A 327 9.06 -0.02 11.51
N ALA A 328 9.45 -0.69 10.45
CA ALA A 328 10.16 -0.07 9.34
C ALA A 328 9.44 -0.33 8.03
N PHE A 329 9.45 0.65 7.15
CA PHE A 329 8.78 0.58 5.86
C PHE A 329 9.79 0.80 4.73
N ARG A 330 9.75 -0.04 3.71
CA ARG A 330 10.56 0.11 2.51
C ARG A 330 10.19 1.40 1.78
N ASN A 331 11.02 1.82 0.87
CA ASN A 331 10.75 3.04 0.09
C ASN A 331 9.47 2.96 -0.75
N ASP A 332 8.97 1.76 -1.04
CA ASP A 332 7.69 1.56 -1.73
C ASP A 332 6.50 1.40 -0.78
N GLY A 333 6.73 1.53 0.53
CA GLY A 333 5.67 1.44 1.55
C GLY A 333 5.48 0.07 2.17
N ARG A 334 6.10 -0.99 1.64
CA ARG A 334 5.94 -2.34 2.22
C ARG A 334 6.60 -2.43 3.59
N MET A 335 5.90 -3.00 4.56
CA MET A 335 6.43 -3.28 5.89
C MET A 335 7.62 -4.23 5.79
N ILE A 336 8.68 -3.93 6.52
CA ILE A 336 9.86 -4.80 6.62
C ILE A 336 9.60 -5.87 7.67
N ASP A 337 9.90 -7.11 7.35
CA ASP A 337 9.85 -8.25 8.27
C ASP A 337 11.17 -9.01 8.28
N GLY A 338 11.33 -9.91 9.25
CA GLY A 338 12.51 -10.77 9.36
C GLY A 338 13.76 -10.05 9.81
N LEU A 339 14.90 -10.68 9.55
CA LEU A 339 16.23 -10.17 9.89
C LEU A 339 16.78 -9.39 8.69
N LYS A 340 17.04 -8.10 8.88
CA LYS A 340 17.49 -7.22 7.80
C LYS A 340 18.57 -6.26 8.29
N PHE A 341 19.43 -5.87 7.36
CA PHE A 341 20.35 -4.74 7.57
C PHE A 341 19.75 -3.50 6.94
N ILE A 342 19.67 -2.42 7.71
CA ILE A 342 19.01 -1.18 7.29
C ILE A 342 19.94 0.01 7.57
N ARG A 343 20.00 0.92 6.58
CA ARG A 343 20.64 2.22 6.73
C ARG A 343 19.63 3.30 6.40
N GLU A 344 19.52 4.31 7.26
CA GLU A 344 18.73 5.51 6.95
C GLU A 344 19.52 6.38 5.97
N ASP A 345 18.93 6.64 4.79
CA ASP A 345 19.49 7.57 3.82
C ASP A 345 19.01 8.98 4.14
N LYS A 346 19.94 9.95 4.14
CA LYS A 346 19.63 11.33 4.55
C LYS A 346 20.01 12.33 3.48
N THR A 347 19.20 13.39 3.37
CA THR A 347 19.49 14.56 2.56
C THR A 347 19.30 15.78 3.47
N ALA A 348 20.33 16.60 3.61
CA ALA A 348 20.32 17.77 4.50
C ALA A 348 19.91 17.43 5.94
N GLY A 349 20.37 16.28 6.45
CA GLY A 349 20.11 15.82 7.82
C GLY A 349 18.75 15.18 8.06
N LYS A 350 17.88 15.11 7.06
CA LYS A 350 16.55 14.49 7.14
C LYS A 350 16.55 13.13 6.47
N VAL A 351 15.87 12.16 7.07
CA VAL A 351 15.68 10.83 6.46
C VAL A 351 14.82 10.98 5.21
N THR A 352 15.32 10.51 4.07
CA THR A 352 14.64 10.55 2.78
C THR A 352 14.31 9.16 2.25
N GLY A 353 14.82 8.12 2.88
CA GLY A 353 14.56 6.74 2.50
C GLY A 353 15.36 5.77 3.35
N LEU A 354 15.14 4.49 3.11
CA LEU A 354 15.89 3.40 3.72
C LEU A 354 16.56 2.57 2.64
N SER A 355 17.81 2.17 2.88
CA SER A 355 18.46 1.09 2.14
C SER A 355 18.35 -0.17 2.97
N VAL A 356 17.94 -1.27 2.34
CA VAL A 356 17.65 -2.54 3.01
C VAL A 356 18.41 -3.66 2.33
N TRP A 357 19.10 -4.48 3.13
CA TRP A 357 19.86 -5.65 2.65
C TRP A 357 19.38 -6.94 3.32
N ALA A 358 19.58 -7.99 2.62
CA ALA A 358 19.25 -9.39 2.81
C ALA A 358 17.92 -9.79 2.17
N ASP A 359 17.66 -9.25 1.00
CA ASP A 359 16.67 -9.76 0.06
C ASP A 359 17.36 -10.77 -0.89
N ASP A 360 16.61 -11.62 -1.55
CA ASP A 360 17.10 -12.77 -2.33
C ASP A 360 18.15 -12.40 -3.40
N ASP A 361 18.05 -11.21 -3.99
CA ASP A 361 18.93 -10.75 -5.05
C ASP A 361 20.12 -9.93 -4.57
N ASP A 362 20.25 -9.74 -3.25
CA ASP A 362 21.32 -8.90 -2.68
C ASP A 362 22.67 -9.63 -2.71
N PRO A 363 23.77 -8.94 -3.07
CA PRO A 363 25.09 -9.57 -3.08
C PRO A 363 25.63 -9.89 -1.68
N TYR A 364 25.15 -9.22 -0.62
CA TYR A 364 25.56 -9.44 0.78
C TYR A 364 24.41 -10.06 1.59
N ARG A 365 23.77 -11.06 1.03
CA ARG A 365 22.70 -11.79 1.73
C ARG A 365 23.25 -12.75 2.78
N PHE A 366 22.36 -13.25 3.64
CA PHE A 366 22.71 -14.26 4.65
C PHE A 366 21.63 -15.33 4.74
N ASP A 367 21.67 -16.24 3.79
CA ASP A 367 20.77 -17.40 3.78
C ASP A 367 21.19 -18.45 4.82
N THR A 368 22.47 -18.43 5.21
CA THR A 368 23.07 -19.36 6.17
C THR A 368 23.80 -18.58 7.27
N GLU A 369 24.16 -19.29 8.37
CA GLU A 369 25.02 -18.71 9.42
C GLU A 369 26.36 -18.24 8.85
N ASP A 370 26.96 -19.03 7.97
CA ASP A 370 28.24 -18.67 7.38
C ASP A 370 28.16 -17.40 6.55
N ASP A 371 27.09 -17.24 5.78
CA ASP A 371 26.84 -16.01 5.02
C ASP A 371 26.64 -14.80 5.94
N PHE A 372 25.93 -14.98 7.04
CA PHE A 372 25.77 -13.92 8.03
C PHE A 372 27.12 -13.51 8.62
N ASP A 373 27.91 -14.49 9.06
CA ASP A 373 29.22 -14.23 9.66
C ASP A 373 30.19 -13.59 8.65
N GLU A 374 30.14 -13.96 7.39
CA GLU A 374 30.97 -13.39 6.34
C GLU A 374 30.56 -11.95 5.98
N ASN A 375 29.28 -11.67 5.89
CA ASN A 375 28.78 -10.42 5.31
C ASN A 375 28.41 -9.34 6.32
N SER A 376 28.13 -9.69 7.59
CA SER A 376 27.61 -8.75 8.59
C SER A 376 28.54 -7.56 8.85
N LEU A 377 29.84 -7.81 9.02
CA LEU A 377 30.80 -6.74 9.25
C LEU A 377 30.94 -5.82 8.02
N THR A 378 30.94 -6.40 6.82
CA THR A 378 30.97 -5.62 5.58
C THR A 378 29.78 -4.67 5.48
N LEU A 379 28.59 -5.14 5.83
CA LEU A 379 27.39 -4.31 5.84
C LEU A 379 27.46 -3.19 6.89
N GLU A 380 27.99 -3.48 8.09
CA GLU A 380 28.23 -2.45 9.08
C GLU A 380 29.26 -1.41 8.61
N ARG A 381 30.31 -1.84 7.91
CA ARG A 381 31.28 -0.93 7.29
C ARG A 381 30.65 0.03 6.29
N MET A 382 29.57 -0.42 5.62
CA MET A 382 28.79 0.38 4.68
C MET A 382 27.72 1.25 5.36
N GLY A 383 27.66 1.24 6.70
CA GLY A 383 26.74 2.08 7.48
C GLY A 383 25.41 1.42 7.84
N TYR A 384 25.22 0.15 7.51
CA TYR A 384 24.01 -0.59 7.87
C TYR A 384 24.06 -1.10 9.29
N LYS A 385 22.89 -1.28 9.88
CA LYS A 385 22.72 -1.95 11.18
C LYS A 385 21.73 -3.07 11.03
N CYS A 386 21.93 -4.14 11.80
CA CYS A 386 21.06 -5.30 11.80
C CYS A 386 19.85 -5.07 12.70
N TYR A 387 18.66 -5.40 12.21
CA TYR A 387 17.41 -5.33 12.97
C TYR A 387 16.62 -6.62 12.75
N TYR A 388 15.78 -6.94 13.70
CA TYR A 388 14.88 -8.08 13.58
C TYR A 388 13.44 -7.65 13.84
N PHE A 389 12.56 -7.95 12.89
CA PHE A 389 11.15 -7.55 12.92
C PHE A 389 10.20 -8.74 13.04
N GLY A 390 10.68 -9.87 13.55
CA GLY A 390 9.89 -11.09 13.62
C GLY A 390 9.70 -11.74 12.26
N ASN A 391 8.78 -12.67 12.17
CA ASN A 391 8.52 -13.43 10.95
C ASN A 391 7.16 -13.08 10.35
N GLY A 392 7.09 -13.05 9.02
CA GLY A 392 5.85 -12.94 8.29
C GLY A 392 5.03 -11.70 8.62
N ASP A 393 3.90 -11.90 9.27
CA ASP A 393 2.94 -10.83 9.56
C ASP A 393 3.26 -9.99 10.80
N ASP A 394 4.31 -10.31 11.55
CA ASP A 394 4.64 -9.61 12.78
C ASP A 394 5.12 -8.17 12.51
N GLY A 395 6.29 -8.02 11.92
CA GLY A 395 6.87 -6.72 11.57
C GLY A 395 7.31 -5.83 12.75
N ALA A 396 6.96 -6.17 13.97
CA ALA A 396 7.35 -5.35 15.13
C ALA A 396 8.83 -5.55 15.46
N MET A 397 9.57 -4.46 15.59
CA MET A 397 10.99 -4.47 15.95
C MET A 397 11.21 -5.16 17.29
N LYS A 398 12.15 -6.09 17.33
CA LYS A 398 12.55 -6.82 18.54
C LYS A 398 13.73 -6.11 19.20
N THR A 399 13.75 -6.18 20.54
CA THR A 399 14.83 -5.62 21.37
C THR A 399 15.25 -6.65 22.41
N ASN A 400 16.42 -6.45 23.03
CA ASN A 400 16.93 -7.31 24.08
C ASN A 400 17.36 -8.69 23.52
N LYS A 401 17.46 -9.67 24.40
CA LYS A 401 17.78 -11.06 24.02
C LYS A 401 16.66 -11.64 23.16
N THR A 402 17.01 -12.14 21.99
CA THR A 402 16.04 -12.65 21.01
C THR A 402 16.61 -13.87 20.34
N THR A 403 15.79 -14.89 20.15
CA THR A 403 16.16 -16.05 19.35
C THR A 403 15.76 -15.78 17.90
N VAL A 404 16.73 -15.91 16.98
CA VAL A 404 16.52 -15.70 15.54
C VAL A 404 16.88 -16.99 14.81
N GLU A 405 16.01 -17.40 13.90
CA GLU A 405 16.23 -18.57 13.06
C GLU A 405 16.90 -18.17 11.75
N ILE A 406 17.99 -18.84 11.40
CA ILE A 406 18.68 -18.67 10.12
C ILE A 406 18.89 -20.09 9.57
N ASP A 407 18.35 -20.35 8.37
CA ASP A 407 18.49 -21.65 7.69
C ASP A 407 18.06 -22.84 8.57
N GLY A 408 16.97 -22.67 9.31
CA GLY A 408 16.42 -23.72 10.17
C GLY A 408 17.08 -23.86 11.55
N ASP A 409 18.22 -23.22 11.78
CA ASP A 409 18.91 -23.22 13.05
C ASP A 409 18.60 -21.98 13.86
N LYS A 410 18.58 -22.11 15.19
CA LYS A 410 18.28 -21.04 16.11
C LYS A 410 19.55 -20.44 16.69
N PHE A 411 19.65 -19.11 16.67
CA PHE A 411 20.79 -18.37 17.17
C PHE A 411 20.36 -17.34 18.21
N ASN A 412 21.23 -17.07 19.18
CA ASN A 412 21.01 -16.06 20.19
C ASN A 412 21.48 -14.70 19.67
N PHE A 413 20.59 -13.73 19.68
CA PHE A 413 20.87 -12.35 19.30
C PHE A 413 20.60 -11.42 20.46
N TYR A 414 21.27 -10.27 20.45
CA TYR A 414 20.98 -9.16 21.32
C TYR A 414 20.79 -7.89 20.50
N PHE A 415 19.64 -7.26 20.67
CA PHE A 415 19.28 -5.98 20.04
C PHE A 415 19.17 -4.90 21.11
N GLU A 416 19.72 -3.71 20.85
CA GLU A 416 19.75 -2.61 21.81
C GLU A 416 18.34 -2.29 22.33
N LYS A 417 18.23 -2.11 23.66
CA LYS A 417 16.95 -1.86 24.34
C LYS A 417 16.43 -0.45 24.17
N SER A 418 17.33 0.53 24.04
CA SER A 418 17.00 1.94 24.12
C SER A 418 18.04 2.82 23.45
N GLY A 419 17.79 4.12 23.42
CA GLY A 419 18.70 5.12 22.86
C GLY A 419 18.56 5.28 21.37
N GLY A 420 19.51 5.98 20.74
CA GLY A 420 19.51 6.25 19.30
C GLY A 420 19.68 5.01 18.44
N ASN A 421 20.19 3.92 19.02
CA ASN A 421 20.41 2.64 18.34
C ASN A 421 19.39 1.56 18.74
N LYS A 422 18.26 1.95 19.35
CA LYS A 422 17.25 1.01 19.79
C LYS A 422 16.86 0.05 18.65
N GLY A 423 16.93 -1.24 18.95
CA GLY A 423 16.64 -2.32 18.02
C GLY A 423 17.82 -2.74 17.14
N ALA A 424 18.91 -1.99 17.11
CA ALA A 424 20.09 -2.37 16.36
C ALA A 424 20.80 -3.55 17.04
N GLY A 425 21.26 -4.50 16.24
CA GLY A 425 22.06 -5.61 16.72
C GLY A 425 23.35 -5.12 17.36
N LYS A 426 23.65 -5.63 18.55
CA LYS A 426 24.87 -5.29 19.28
C LYS A 426 26.10 -5.77 18.52
N THR A 427 27.08 -4.91 18.35
CA THR A 427 28.44 -5.29 17.97
C THR A 427 29.37 -4.88 19.10
N GLY A 428 30.01 -5.82 19.74
CA GLY A 428 30.89 -5.57 20.86
C GLY A 428 30.67 -6.53 22.03
N ASP A 429 31.18 -6.12 23.18
CA ASP A 429 31.10 -6.86 24.43
C ASP A 429 29.86 -6.47 25.21
N LYS A 430 29.15 -7.46 25.70
CA LYS A 430 28.05 -7.30 26.65
C LYS A 430 27.99 -8.51 27.59
N ASP A 431 28.02 -8.23 28.90
CA ASP A 431 27.95 -9.28 29.94
C ASP A 431 29.01 -10.39 29.74
N ASP A 432 30.24 -9.99 29.41
CA ASP A 432 31.38 -10.86 29.17
C ASP A 432 31.22 -11.81 27.98
N LYS A 433 30.37 -11.44 27.03
CA LYS A 433 30.14 -12.15 25.77
C LYS A 433 30.30 -11.19 24.60
N PHE A 434 30.71 -11.73 23.45
CA PHE A 434 30.89 -10.92 22.24
C PHE A 434 29.77 -11.15 21.25
N TYR A 435 29.39 -10.07 20.55
CA TYR A 435 28.34 -10.08 19.54
C TYR A 435 28.85 -9.39 18.27
N GLN A 436 28.41 -9.91 17.12
CA GLN A 436 28.59 -9.22 15.84
C GLN A 436 27.22 -9.04 15.20
N SER A 437 26.85 -7.79 14.96
CA SER A 437 25.55 -7.42 14.38
C SER A 437 24.37 -8.10 15.08
N GLY A 438 24.47 -8.23 16.38
CA GLY A 438 23.48 -8.85 17.26
C GLY A 438 23.72 -10.33 17.53
N LYS A 439 24.40 -11.06 16.66
CA LYS A 439 24.61 -12.49 16.83
C LYS A 439 25.67 -12.78 17.88
N LEU A 440 25.31 -13.62 18.86
CA LEU A 440 26.25 -14.10 19.87
C LEU A 440 27.34 -14.96 19.22
N LEU A 441 28.59 -14.61 19.52
CA LEU A 441 29.75 -15.38 19.07
C LEU A 441 30.07 -16.42 20.14
N ARG A 442 29.78 -17.68 19.85
CA ARG A 442 30.01 -18.82 20.72
C ARG A 442 30.65 -19.95 19.96
N ALA A 443 31.33 -20.82 20.66
CA ALA A 443 31.90 -22.00 20.06
C ALA A 443 30.80 -22.98 19.63
N GLY A 444 30.98 -23.62 18.49
CA GLY A 444 30.14 -24.73 18.06
C GLY A 444 30.26 -25.89 19.05
N SER A 445 29.19 -26.69 19.15
CA SER A 445 29.16 -27.86 20.07
C SER A 445 30.26 -28.86 19.78
N ASP A 446 30.61 -29.05 18.51
CA ASP A 446 31.65 -29.97 18.07
C ASP A 446 33.07 -29.39 18.26
N GLU A 447 33.20 -28.08 18.20
CA GLU A 447 34.47 -27.37 18.37
C GLU A 447 34.82 -27.14 19.84
N LYS A 448 33.84 -27.02 20.73
CA LYS A 448 33.94 -26.80 22.17
C LYS A 448 34.53 -25.44 22.56
N TYR A 449 35.59 -24.98 21.93
CA TYR A 449 36.26 -23.69 22.09
C TYR A 449 36.61 -23.13 20.72
N GLN A 450 36.42 -21.86 20.54
CA GLN A 450 36.85 -21.14 19.33
C GLN A 450 37.35 -19.74 19.70
N VAL A 451 38.20 -19.18 18.85
CA VAL A 451 38.74 -17.84 19.05
C VAL A 451 37.83 -16.82 18.38
N VAL A 452 37.54 -15.76 19.09
CA VAL A 452 36.92 -14.54 18.55
C VAL A 452 38.01 -13.51 18.36
N GLU A 453 38.16 -13.00 17.14
CA GLU A 453 39.07 -11.89 16.85
C GLU A 453 38.34 -10.57 16.77
N LYS A 454 38.94 -9.52 17.30
CA LYS A 454 38.50 -8.14 17.16
C LYS A 454 39.21 -7.52 15.96
N LEU A 455 38.42 -6.96 15.05
CA LEU A 455 38.90 -6.33 13.83
C LEU A 455 38.61 -4.83 13.86
N THR A 456 39.57 -4.03 13.38
CA THR A 456 39.36 -2.60 13.11
C THR A 456 39.56 -2.40 11.62
N GLN A 457 38.47 -2.00 10.92
CA GLN A 457 38.46 -1.91 9.46
C GLN A 457 37.88 -0.59 9.01
N ALA A 458 38.28 -0.14 7.82
CA ALA A 458 37.80 1.09 7.23
C ALA A 458 36.30 1.01 6.91
N THR A 459 35.60 2.11 7.05
CA THR A 459 34.23 2.26 6.51
C THR A 459 34.28 2.15 5.00
N LEU A 460 33.16 1.74 4.40
CA LEU A 460 33.01 1.59 2.95
C LEU A 460 31.87 2.46 2.43
N ASP A 461 32.01 2.94 1.19
CA ASP A 461 30.87 3.49 0.46
C ASP A 461 30.07 2.38 -0.22
N ASP A 462 28.99 2.72 -0.93
CA ASP A 462 28.12 1.75 -1.58
C ASP A 462 28.80 0.98 -2.73
N THR A 463 29.93 1.46 -3.21
CA THR A 463 30.73 0.77 -4.25
C THR A 463 31.77 -0.17 -3.63
N GLY A 464 31.87 -0.20 -2.29
CA GLY A 464 32.88 -0.98 -1.59
C GLY A 464 34.23 -0.27 -1.43
N LYS A 465 34.32 1.00 -1.78
CA LYS A 465 35.55 1.79 -1.64
C LYS A 465 35.74 2.26 -0.19
N ALA A 466 36.96 2.12 0.31
CA ALA A 466 37.31 2.52 1.67
C ALA A 466 37.23 4.04 1.87
N GLY A 467 36.59 4.46 2.97
CA GLY A 467 36.60 5.82 3.46
C GLY A 467 37.73 6.08 4.46
N SER A 468 37.71 7.25 5.08
CA SER A 468 38.71 7.65 6.07
C SER A 468 38.40 7.20 7.51
N GLY A 469 37.13 6.85 7.79
CA GLY A 469 36.71 6.37 9.10
C GLY A 469 37.00 4.89 9.29
N THR A 470 36.95 4.43 10.54
CA THR A 470 37.09 3.01 10.89
C THR A 470 35.98 2.58 11.83
N ILE A 471 35.65 1.30 11.78
CA ILE A 471 34.74 0.65 12.74
C ILE A 471 35.39 -0.61 13.30
N GLU A 472 34.92 -1.02 14.46
CA GLU A 472 35.29 -2.28 15.07
C GLU A 472 34.25 -3.34 14.79
N GLY A 473 34.72 -4.58 14.59
CA GLY A 473 33.87 -5.75 14.42
C GLY A 473 34.52 -6.97 15.03
N TYR A 474 33.78 -8.06 15.06
CA TYR A 474 34.23 -9.32 15.67
C TYR A 474 33.95 -10.47 14.72
N ASN A 475 34.89 -11.41 14.67
CA ASN A 475 34.76 -12.60 13.83
C ASN A 475 35.18 -13.82 14.62
N LYS A 476 34.42 -14.91 14.48
CA LYS A 476 34.77 -16.20 15.08
C LYS A 476 35.65 -16.97 14.10
N LEU A 477 36.79 -17.44 14.59
CA LEU A 477 37.71 -18.28 13.83
C LEU A 477 37.32 -19.74 14.00
N ASP A 478 37.28 -20.51 12.90
CA ASP A 478 36.73 -21.87 12.91
C ASP A 478 37.57 -22.85 13.70
N ASP A 479 38.89 -22.74 13.62
CA ASP A 479 39.83 -23.69 14.25
C ASP A 479 41.15 -23.01 14.58
N VAL A 480 42.07 -23.81 15.14
CA VAL A 480 43.43 -23.35 15.47
C VAL A 480 44.20 -22.93 14.21
N LYS A 481 44.03 -23.62 13.11
CA LYS A 481 44.71 -23.27 11.86
C LYS A 481 44.33 -21.87 11.41
N GLU A 482 43.03 -21.54 11.45
CA GLU A 482 42.53 -20.21 11.10
C GLU A 482 43.05 -19.14 12.09
N PHE A 483 43.12 -19.46 13.37
CA PHE A 483 43.71 -18.58 14.36
C PHE A 483 45.20 -18.29 14.06
N LEU A 484 45.98 -19.31 13.78
CA LEU A 484 47.40 -19.15 13.45
C LEU A 484 47.60 -18.35 12.15
N GLU A 485 46.75 -18.55 11.15
CA GLU A 485 46.76 -17.75 9.92
C GLU A 485 46.44 -16.28 10.22
N ALA A 486 45.45 -16.03 11.07
CA ALA A 486 45.04 -14.67 11.43
C ALA A 486 46.14 -13.90 12.14
N ILE A 487 46.87 -14.52 13.04
CA ILE A 487 47.94 -13.84 13.78
C ILE A 487 49.27 -13.79 13.00
N THR A 488 49.43 -14.59 11.97
CA THR A 488 50.59 -14.73 11.09
C THR A 488 51.81 -15.39 11.77
N PRO A 489 52.70 -16.09 11.00
CA PRO A 489 53.84 -16.81 11.58
C PRO A 489 54.84 -15.99 12.36
N ALA A 490 54.93 -14.67 12.05
CA ALA A 490 55.84 -13.77 12.80
C ALA A 490 55.44 -13.62 14.27
N ASN A 491 54.19 -13.88 14.61
CA ASN A 491 53.61 -13.67 15.93
C ASN A 491 53.49 -14.97 16.76
N TYR A 492 54.05 -16.07 16.31
CA TYR A 492 54.15 -17.28 17.11
C TYR A 492 55.45 -18.02 16.82
N SER A 493 55.89 -18.81 17.79
CA SER A 493 57.02 -19.72 17.65
C SER A 493 56.50 -21.15 17.51
N GLU A 494 56.72 -21.79 16.33
CA GLU A 494 56.21 -23.11 16.00
C GLU A 494 57.25 -24.18 16.30
N GLY A 495 56.81 -25.31 16.83
CA GLY A 495 57.55 -26.52 16.94
C GLY A 495 57.74 -27.01 18.37
N VAL A 496 57.94 -28.34 18.49
CA VAL A 496 58.23 -29.00 19.78
C VAL A 496 59.74 -28.96 19.98
N THR A 497 60.23 -27.72 20.23
CA THR A 497 61.62 -27.45 20.47
C THR A 497 61.91 -27.36 21.98
N GLU A 498 63.16 -27.50 22.40
CA GLU A 498 63.57 -27.34 23.80
C GLU A 498 63.15 -25.95 24.31
N ALA A 499 63.37 -24.90 23.52
CA ALA A 499 63.03 -23.53 23.88
C ALA A 499 61.53 -23.35 24.07
N ASN A 500 60.71 -23.84 23.13
CA ASN A 500 59.26 -23.70 23.21
C ASN A 500 58.65 -24.53 24.35
N VAL A 501 59.18 -25.72 24.61
CA VAL A 501 58.75 -26.56 25.75
C VAL A 501 59.05 -25.88 27.06
N LYS A 502 60.20 -25.23 27.19
CA LYS A 502 60.59 -24.45 28.38
C LYS A 502 59.64 -23.28 28.57
N LEU A 503 59.27 -22.56 27.50
CA LEU A 503 58.29 -21.50 27.55
C LEU A 503 56.91 -22.00 27.98
N LEU A 504 56.47 -23.14 27.44
CA LEU A 504 55.22 -23.77 27.81
C LEU A 504 55.16 -24.11 29.31
N LYS A 505 56.23 -24.68 29.85
CA LYS A 505 56.35 -24.96 31.30
C LYS A 505 56.27 -23.71 32.12
N GLY A 506 56.88 -22.60 31.66
CA GLY A 506 56.80 -21.29 32.28
C GLY A 506 55.37 -20.71 32.28
N LEU A 507 54.50 -21.18 31.36
CA LEU A 507 53.11 -20.81 31.30
C LEU A 507 52.20 -21.70 32.16
N GLY A 508 52.77 -22.64 32.93
CA GLY A 508 52.04 -23.49 33.84
C GLY A 508 51.61 -24.84 33.28
N VAL A 509 52.08 -25.21 32.09
CA VAL A 509 51.78 -26.50 31.46
C VAL A 509 52.96 -27.41 31.58
N ASN A 510 52.85 -28.39 32.47
CA ASN A 510 53.94 -29.34 32.76
C ASN A 510 53.92 -30.52 31.77
N LYS A 511 54.44 -30.27 30.56
CA LYS A 511 54.56 -31.23 29.46
C LYS A 511 56.02 -31.26 28.97
N ASP A 512 56.51 -32.45 28.67
CA ASP A 512 57.81 -32.62 28.04
C ASP A 512 57.62 -32.76 26.51
N ALA A 513 58.73 -32.65 25.77
CA ALA A 513 58.70 -32.76 24.32
C ALA A 513 58.07 -34.07 23.83
N SER A 514 58.30 -35.18 24.58
CA SER A 514 57.74 -36.51 24.27
C SER A 514 56.22 -36.59 24.44
N ASP A 515 55.62 -35.63 25.17
CA ASP A 515 54.17 -35.56 25.41
C ASP A 515 53.43 -34.80 24.32
N LEU A 516 54.12 -34.14 23.39
CA LEU A 516 53.56 -33.20 22.44
C LEU A 516 53.85 -33.58 21.00
N SER A 517 52.83 -33.46 20.14
CA SER A 517 53.00 -33.62 18.69
C SER A 517 53.06 -32.29 17.95
N GLU A 518 52.43 -31.25 18.49
CA GLU A 518 52.49 -29.88 17.97
C GLU A 518 52.57 -28.90 19.13
N LEU A 519 53.25 -27.78 18.92
CA LEU A 519 53.36 -26.69 19.90
C LEU A 519 53.56 -25.37 19.18
N TYR A 520 52.79 -24.38 19.63
CA TYR A 520 52.86 -23.00 19.15
C TYR A 520 52.83 -22.07 20.37
N ILE A 521 53.86 -21.21 20.50
CA ILE A 521 53.92 -20.20 21.56
C ILE A 521 53.55 -18.85 20.94
N ILE A 522 52.54 -18.17 21.48
CA ILE A 522 52.04 -16.92 20.92
C ILE A 522 52.88 -15.76 21.46
N ASN A 523 53.29 -14.84 20.58
CA ASN A 523 54.13 -13.68 20.93
C ASN A 523 53.37 -12.40 20.65
N TYR A 524 52.83 -11.80 21.71
CA TYR A 524 52.11 -10.52 21.63
C TYR A 524 53.09 -9.33 21.77
N ASP A 525 52.71 -8.19 21.16
CA ASP A 525 53.42 -6.94 21.22
C ASP A 525 54.90 -7.06 20.84
N ARG A 526 55.17 -7.82 19.78
CA ARG A 526 56.48 -8.10 19.28
C ARG A 526 57.25 -6.81 18.97
N LYS A 527 58.51 -6.74 19.41
CA LYS A 527 59.38 -5.56 19.24
C LYS A 527 60.56 -5.88 18.35
N ASP A 528 61.08 -4.83 17.67
CA ASP A 528 62.31 -4.91 16.92
C ASP A 528 63.55 -4.79 17.83
N ALA A 529 64.74 -4.88 17.24
CA ALA A 529 65.99 -4.76 17.99
C ALA A 529 66.18 -3.45 18.72
N ALA A 530 65.52 -2.38 18.25
CA ALA A 530 65.54 -1.05 18.88
C ALA A 530 64.49 -0.90 20.00
N GLY A 531 63.70 -1.96 20.28
CA GLY A 531 62.62 -1.91 21.29
C GLY A 531 61.35 -1.26 20.84
N LYS A 532 61.20 -0.96 19.55
CA LYS A 532 59.97 -0.40 18.97
C LYS A 532 59.03 -1.57 18.57
N ARG A 533 57.75 -1.39 18.87
CA ARG A 533 56.72 -2.35 18.48
C ARG A 533 56.69 -2.55 16.95
N GLU A 534 56.75 -3.80 16.52
CA GLU A 534 56.66 -4.13 15.09
C GLU A 534 55.29 -3.73 14.54
N ALA A 535 55.24 -3.32 13.26
CA ALA A 535 54.02 -2.87 12.62
C ALA A 535 52.97 -3.95 12.51
N ASP A 536 53.42 -5.23 12.37
CA ASP A 536 52.55 -6.40 12.27
C ASP A 536 52.37 -7.15 13.59
N ALA A 537 52.77 -6.55 14.72
CA ALA A 537 52.59 -7.13 16.05
C ALA A 537 51.09 -7.18 16.39
N ILE A 538 50.72 -8.23 17.14
CA ILE A 538 49.35 -8.46 17.60
C ILE A 538 49.21 -8.08 19.07
N SER A 539 48.00 -7.76 19.49
CA SER A 539 47.67 -7.49 20.90
C SER A 539 46.80 -8.57 21.48
N ALA A 540 47.04 -8.94 22.74
CA ALA A 540 46.22 -9.97 23.42
C ALA A 540 44.76 -9.55 23.53
N SER A 541 44.47 -8.21 23.56
CA SER A 541 43.13 -7.69 23.62
C SER A 541 42.32 -7.81 22.32
N ASP A 542 42.94 -8.35 21.28
CA ASP A 542 42.25 -8.57 20.00
C ASP A 542 41.84 -10.03 19.76
N TYR A 543 42.17 -10.95 20.69
CA TYR A 543 41.88 -12.38 20.55
C TYR A 543 41.36 -12.95 21.86
N PHE A 544 40.19 -13.60 21.79
CA PHE A 544 39.51 -14.13 22.97
C PHE A 544 39.08 -15.55 22.73
N LEU A 545 39.27 -16.43 23.71
CA LEU A 545 38.77 -17.79 23.64
C LEU A 545 37.39 -17.86 24.27
N VAL A 546 36.39 -18.38 23.53
CA VAL A 546 35.04 -18.55 24.02
C VAL A 546 34.61 -20.01 24.03
N ASN A 547 33.73 -20.37 24.96
CA ASN A 547 33.13 -21.68 25.06
C ASN A 547 31.79 -21.76 24.28
N THR A 548 31.07 -22.88 24.43
CA THR A 548 29.79 -23.12 23.73
C THR A 548 28.66 -22.22 24.20
N SER A 549 28.76 -21.55 25.34
CA SER A 549 27.79 -20.56 25.79
C SER A 549 28.18 -19.10 25.43
N GLY A 550 29.33 -18.95 24.77
CA GLY A 550 29.89 -17.64 24.42
C GLY A 550 30.69 -16.99 25.55
N LYS A 551 30.84 -17.65 26.68
CA LYS A 551 31.60 -17.12 27.80
C LYS A 551 33.08 -17.03 27.45
N VAL A 552 33.71 -15.89 27.69
CA VAL A 552 35.13 -15.70 27.53
C VAL A 552 35.88 -16.46 28.62
N ILE A 553 36.91 -17.23 28.24
CA ILE A 553 37.79 -17.93 29.17
C ILE A 553 38.78 -16.91 29.71
N ASP A 554 38.68 -16.58 30.98
CA ASP A 554 39.43 -15.50 31.64
C ASP A 554 40.35 -15.94 32.77
N THR A 555 40.48 -17.23 32.99
CA THR A 555 41.31 -17.80 34.06
C THR A 555 42.45 -18.64 33.46
N ASN A 556 43.48 -18.89 34.27
CA ASN A 556 44.57 -19.76 33.90
C ASN A 556 44.03 -21.17 33.64
N SER A 557 44.12 -21.67 32.41
CA SER A 557 43.47 -22.92 32.02
C SER A 557 44.02 -23.51 30.73
N LYS A 558 43.82 -24.81 30.58
CA LYS A 558 44.05 -25.56 29.35
C LYS A 558 42.71 -26.01 28.83
N ASN A 559 42.41 -25.69 27.58
CA ASN A 559 41.08 -25.87 27.04
C ASN A 559 41.17 -26.70 25.75
N LYS A 560 40.71 -27.94 25.81
CA LYS A 560 40.77 -28.88 24.69
C LYS A 560 39.58 -28.66 23.75
N ASP A 561 39.88 -28.41 22.47
CA ASP A 561 38.86 -28.26 21.46
C ASP A 561 38.41 -29.63 20.87
N GLY A 562 37.48 -29.59 19.91
CA GLY A 562 36.99 -30.79 19.25
C GLY A 562 37.96 -31.43 18.25
N ASN A 563 39.09 -30.77 17.97
CA ASN A 563 40.11 -31.20 17.02
C ASN A 563 41.43 -31.56 17.71
N ASP A 564 41.40 -31.88 19.00
CA ASP A 564 42.53 -32.31 19.83
C ASP A 564 43.56 -31.24 20.15
N TYR A 565 43.28 -29.95 19.83
CA TYR A 565 44.13 -28.86 20.24
C TYR A 565 43.78 -28.38 21.62
N TYR A 566 44.81 -27.99 22.39
CA TYR A 566 44.65 -27.30 23.67
C TYR A 566 44.99 -25.84 23.49
N TYR A 567 44.05 -24.96 23.85
CA TYR A 567 44.32 -23.55 24.00
C TYR A 567 44.74 -23.26 25.45
N VAL A 568 45.89 -22.71 25.62
CA VAL A 568 46.37 -22.32 26.94
C VAL A 568 46.05 -20.85 27.15
N VAL A 569 45.26 -20.56 28.19
CA VAL A 569 44.85 -19.20 28.54
C VAL A 569 45.46 -18.82 29.87
N GLN A 570 45.94 -17.57 29.97
CA GLN A 570 46.35 -16.96 31.22
C GLN A 570 45.48 -15.78 31.54
N LYS A 571 45.26 -15.54 32.81
CA LYS A 571 44.53 -14.38 33.30
C LYS A 571 45.16 -13.10 32.77
N ASN A 572 44.35 -12.21 32.23
CA ASN A 572 44.73 -10.89 31.74
C ASN A 572 43.62 -9.90 32.01
N GLY A 573 43.59 -9.34 33.22
CA GLY A 573 42.50 -8.50 33.67
C GLY A 573 41.16 -9.27 33.67
N LYS A 574 40.16 -8.74 32.99
CA LYS A 574 38.81 -9.35 32.88
C LYS A 574 38.65 -10.31 31.71
N THR A 575 39.69 -10.47 30.86
CA THR A 575 39.51 -11.17 29.56
C THR A 575 40.54 -12.27 29.43
N GLY A 576 41.33 -12.76 29.83
CA GLY A 576 42.33 -13.77 29.50
C GLY A 576 43.10 -13.47 28.21
N LYS A 577 44.21 -14.13 28.03
CA LYS A 577 44.96 -14.13 26.77
C LYS A 577 45.36 -15.54 26.39
N ILE A 578 45.31 -15.84 25.12
CA ILE A 578 45.73 -17.14 24.58
C ILE A 578 47.24 -17.12 24.41
N VAL A 579 47.94 -17.85 25.22
CA VAL A 579 49.43 -17.78 25.29
C VAL A 579 50.11 -18.91 24.54
N ALA A 580 49.43 -20.02 24.33
CA ALA A 580 49.96 -21.16 23.58
C ALA A 580 48.86 -22.05 23.05
N VAL A 581 49.20 -22.83 22.02
CA VAL A 581 48.37 -23.91 21.47
C VAL A 581 49.24 -25.15 21.32
N TYR A 582 48.71 -26.30 21.70
CA TYR A 582 49.44 -27.53 21.54
C TYR A 582 48.52 -28.73 21.28
N VAL A 583 49.10 -29.81 20.75
CA VAL A 583 48.46 -31.12 20.60
C VAL A 583 49.28 -32.14 21.38
N GLU A 584 48.60 -32.94 22.19
CA GLU A 584 49.24 -34.07 22.90
C GLU A 584 49.49 -35.25 21.95
N ASP A 585 50.63 -35.91 22.18
CA ASP A 585 51.02 -37.09 21.41
C ASP A 585 50.20 -38.33 21.85
#